data_eba4c68210a1063ef1166a01787f2718
#
_entry.id   eba4c68210a1063ef1166a01787f2718
#
_cell.length_a   1.000
_cell.length_b   1.000
_cell.length_c   1.000
_cell.angle_alpha   90.00
_cell.angle_beta   90.00
_cell.angle_gamma   90.00
#
_symmetry.space_group_name_H-M   'P 1'
#
loop_
_entity.id
_entity.type
_entity.pdbx_description
1 polymer ?
#
loop_
_entity_poly.entity_id
_entity_poly.type
_entity_poly.pdbx_seq_one_letter_code
_entity_poly.pdbx_strand_id
1 'polypeptide(L)'
;PNLDTIYVRLVGAKYECHGISYNVCPLLLGTNAQKSYERIAKVADRHATELAGFVTIGYDTPGYGHAEKDENGVPKLMKFISKLANQFDVPYVVDCASGLPVIGLSPKDIGASIMMWSMDKVARSTICGLIVGEEEFMVPIRKGLGVGGNKYGDPSSAYKAVFSFADPGRDAVVGLIETLKVMRDKPEFFKRPIDDMYKIVVEEFKSLTPSRFIDGLTITKSYTFGGIELNYERTWKDDEFGIPIFSYEDMFTNTNPIMSALNEIGIYPPTIYTGNGFISPGMGTVDENGELIEEDTRLAVRALVRVIEIVCKYAGLTE
;
A
#
# COMPACT_ATOMS: atom_id res chain seq x y z
N PRO A 1 -22.57 19.88 -1.43
CA PRO A 1 -21.91 19.48 -2.67
C PRO A 1 -21.10 18.24 -2.40
N ASN A 2 -21.23 17.24 -3.25
CA ASN A 2 -20.34 16.09 -3.20
C ASN A 2 -18.95 16.56 -3.62
N LEU A 3 -17.96 16.24 -2.82
CA LEU A 3 -16.56 16.50 -3.13
C LEU A 3 -15.97 15.26 -3.78
N ASP A 4 -15.35 15.44 -4.94
CA ASP A 4 -14.73 14.34 -5.66
C ASP A 4 -13.28 14.15 -5.21
N THR A 5 -12.89 12.91 -4.99
CA THR A 5 -11.51 12.53 -4.72
C THR A 5 -11.04 11.58 -5.81
N ILE A 6 -9.87 11.82 -6.37
CA ILE A 6 -9.27 10.90 -7.32
C ILE A 6 -8.45 9.87 -6.58
N TYR A 7 -8.89 8.64 -6.70
CA TYR A 7 -8.28 7.48 -6.09
C TYR A 7 -7.45 6.74 -7.14
N VAL A 8 -6.15 6.85 -7.02
CA VAL A 8 -5.22 6.26 -7.99
C VAL A 8 -4.95 4.81 -7.61
N ARG A 9 -5.71 3.90 -8.22
CA ARG A 9 -5.55 2.46 -8.07
C ARG A 9 -6.01 1.74 -9.33
N LEU A 10 -5.71 0.48 -9.44
CA LEU A 10 -6.03 -0.31 -10.62
C LEU A 10 -7.50 -0.72 -10.69
N VAL A 11 -8.11 -1.04 -9.57
CA VAL A 11 -9.53 -1.43 -9.48
C VAL A 11 -10.22 -0.68 -8.34
N GLY A 12 -11.48 -0.35 -8.52
CA GLY A 12 -12.26 0.44 -7.58
C GLY A 12 -12.59 -0.30 -6.29
N ALA A 13 -12.11 0.18 -5.13
CA ALA A 13 -12.80 -0.05 -3.88
C ALA A 13 -13.78 1.10 -3.66
N LYS A 14 -14.96 0.78 -3.23
CA LYS A 14 -15.96 1.77 -2.89
C LYS A 14 -15.79 2.19 -1.43
N TYR A 15 -15.11 3.28 -1.21
CA TYR A 15 -15.05 3.93 0.10
C TYR A 15 -15.86 5.22 0.10
N GLU A 16 -17.06 5.15 -0.47
CA GLU A 16 -17.97 6.30 -0.43
C GLU A 16 -18.51 6.46 0.99
N CYS A 17 -18.09 7.50 1.65
CA CYS A 17 -18.64 7.87 2.95
C CYS A 17 -18.66 9.38 3.11
N HIS A 18 -19.59 9.87 3.90
CA HIS A 18 -19.65 11.28 4.31
C HIS A 18 -19.72 12.31 3.17
N GLY A 19 -20.32 11.94 2.03
CA GLY A 19 -20.50 12.85 0.90
C GLY A 19 -19.28 13.01 -0.01
N ILE A 20 -18.30 12.10 0.09
CA ILE A 20 -17.16 12.03 -0.81
C ILE A 20 -17.43 10.96 -1.88
N SER A 21 -17.33 11.33 -3.13
CA SER A 21 -17.32 10.39 -4.25
C SER A 21 -15.89 10.06 -4.65
N TYR A 22 -15.61 8.79 -4.88
CA TYR A 22 -14.30 8.33 -5.36
C TYR A 22 -14.31 8.11 -6.86
N ASN A 23 -13.50 8.85 -7.57
CA ASN A 23 -13.20 8.60 -8.97
C ASN A 23 -11.95 7.72 -9.07
N VAL A 24 -12.18 6.44 -9.27
CA VAL A 24 -11.08 5.49 -9.41
C VAL A 24 -10.41 5.67 -10.75
N CYS A 25 -9.10 5.86 -10.73
CA CYS A 25 -8.29 6.00 -11.92
C CYS A 25 -7.32 4.81 -12.02
N PRO A 26 -7.72 3.73 -12.71
CA PRO A 26 -6.87 2.55 -12.83
C PRO A 26 -5.66 2.85 -13.72
N LEU A 27 -4.52 2.28 -13.32
CA LEU A 27 -3.33 2.25 -14.17
C LEU A 27 -3.52 1.22 -15.29
N LEU A 28 -2.96 1.51 -16.46
CA LEU A 28 -3.12 0.66 -17.64
C LEU A 28 -2.05 -0.42 -17.65
N LEU A 29 -2.48 -1.68 -17.61
CA LEU A 29 -1.58 -2.83 -17.67
C LEU A 29 -0.90 -2.95 -19.04
N GLY A 30 0.32 -3.50 -19.04
CA GLY A 30 1.08 -3.75 -20.28
C GLY A 30 1.49 -2.50 -21.04
N THR A 31 1.13 -1.29 -20.57
CA THR A 31 1.48 -0.02 -21.20
C THR A 31 2.62 0.68 -20.46
N ASN A 32 3.15 1.75 -21.03
CA ASN A 32 4.09 2.60 -20.30
C ASN A 32 3.35 3.49 -19.28
N ALA A 33 4.05 3.90 -18.24
CA ALA A 33 3.50 4.74 -17.17
C ALA A 33 2.92 6.08 -17.68
N GLN A 34 3.45 6.60 -18.78
CA GLN A 34 3.01 7.89 -19.36
C GLN A 34 1.54 7.89 -19.73
N LYS A 35 1.03 6.80 -20.33
CA LYS A 35 -0.41 6.69 -20.68
C LYS A 35 -1.30 6.68 -19.43
N SER A 36 -0.83 6.06 -18.35
CA SER A 36 -1.55 6.09 -17.07
C SER A 36 -1.56 7.49 -16.48
N TYR A 37 -0.45 8.22 -16.54
CA TYR A 37 -0.35 9.61 -16.06
C TYR A 37 -1.28 10.54 -16.85
N GLU A 38 -1.31 10.43 -18.17
CA GLU A 38 -2.23 11.20 -19.03
C GLU A 38 -3.70 10.93 -18.70
N ARG A 39 -4.03 9.67 -18.39
CA ARG A 39 -5.37 9.30 -17.95
C ARG A 39 -5.73 9.93 -16.61
N ILE A 40 -4.84 9.90 -15.63
CA ILE A 40 -5.03 10.53 -14.31
C ILE A 40 -5.26 12.04 -14.48
N ALA A 41 -4.40 12.73 -15.24
CA ALA A 41 -4.55 14.15 -15.50
C ALA A 41 -5.91 14.49 -16.17
N LYS A 42 -6.31 13.69 -17.18
CA LYS A 42 -7.59 13.87 -17.87
C LYS A 42 -8.80 13.66 -16.95
N VAL A 43 -8.72 12.74 -15.99
CA VAL A 43 -9.78 12.56 -14.98
C VAL A 43 -9.80 13.75 -14.03
N ALA A 44 -8.64 14.23 -13.58
CA ALA A 44 -8.54 15.41 -12.74
C ALA A 44 -9.15 16.66 -13.42
N ASP A 45 -8.79 16.92 -14.67
CA ASP A 45 -9.36 18.04 -15.45
C ASP A 45 -10.89 17.96 -15.56
N ARG A 46 -11.44 16.76 -15.75
CA ARG A 46 -12.90 16.56 -15.85
C ARG A 46 -13.62 16.92 -14.55
N HIS A 47 -13.01 16.69 -13.41
CA HIS A 47 -13.57 16.91 -12.09
C HIS A 47 -13.02 18.15 -11.38
N ALA A 48 -12.32 19.03 -12.09
CA ALA A 48 -11.57 20.15 -11.52
C ALA A 48 -12.39 21.06 -10.58
N THR A 49 -13.69 21.26 -10.87
CA THR A 49 -14.56 22.15 -10.05
C THR A 49 -15.06 21.47 -8.76
N GLU A 50 -14.94 20.19 -8.63
CA GLU A 50 -15.47 19.40 -7.51
C GLU A 50 -14.37 18.60 -6.80
N LEU A 51 -13.14 18.69 -7.29
CA LEU A 51 -12.00 17.91 -6.81
C LEU A 51 -11.64 18.31 -5.37
N ALA A 52 -11.72 17.35 -4.45
CA ALA A 52 -11.37 17.53 -3.04
C ALA A 52 -9.93 17.13 -2.72
N GLY A 53 -9.33 16.27 -3.54
CA GLY A 53 -7.98 15.79 -3.31
C GLY A 53 -7.62 14.55 -4.12
N PHE A 54 -6.38 14.14 -3.97
CA PHE A 54 -5.86 12.88 -4.51
C PHE A 54 -5.53 11.92 -3.38
N VAL A 55 -5.74 10.64 -3.61
CA VAL A 55 -5.37 9.58 -2.66
C VAL A 55 -4.63 8.48 -3.39
N THR A 56 -3.53 8.01 -2.81
CA THR A 56 -2.87 6.78 -3.23
C THR A 56 -2.73 5.82 -2.05
N ILE A 57 -2.90 4.53 -2.31
CA ILE A 57 -2.60 3.48 -1.34
C ILE A 57 -1.28 2.83 -1.73
N GLY A 58 -0.37 2.73 -0.78
CA GLY A 58 0.99 2.28 -1.02
C GLY A 58 1.11 0.86 -1.59
N TYR A 59 0.24 -0.03 -1.19
CA TYR A 59 0.32 -1.45 -1.56
C TYR A 59 -0.68 -1.86 -2.66
N ASP A 60 -1.50 -0.95 -3.14
CA ASP A 60 -2.58 -1.21 -4.09
C ASP A 60 -2.31 -0.56 -5.47
N THR A 61 -1.14 -0.01 -5.63
CA THR A 61 -0.74 0.66 -6.85
C THR A 61 0.21 -0.23 -7.62
N PRO A 62 -0.10 -0.56 -8.88
CA PRO A 62 0.74 -1.44 -9.69
C PRO A 62 2.18 -0.97 -9.79
N GLY A 63 3.05 -1.90 -10.08
CA GLY A 63 4.49 -1.76 -9.98
C GLY A 63 5.12 -0.63 -10.75
N TYR A 64 4.64 -0.26 -11.88
CA TYR A 64 5.23 0.92 -12.45
C TYR A 64 4.74 2.23 -11.83
N GLY A 65 3.78 2.15 -10.91
CA GLY A 65 3.48 3.25 -10.02
C GLY A 65 4.54 3.42 -8.94
N HIS A 66 4.98 2.31 -8.31
CA HIS A 66 5.90 2.34 -7.17
C HIS A 66 7.29 1.78 -7.47
N ALA A 67 7.44 0.89 -8.44
CA ALA A 67 8.73 0.33 -8.84
C ALA A 67 9.60 1.36 -9.57
N GLU A 68 9.00 2.23 -10.38
CA GLU A 68 9.72 3.31 -11.03
C GLU A 68 9.97 4.46 -10.07
N LYS A 69 11.22 4.62 -9.65
CA LYS A 69 11.66 5.63 -8.68
C LYS A 69 12.53 6.69 -9.34
N ASP A 70 12.55 7.87 -8.74
CA ASP A 70 13.50 8.91 -9.07
C ASP A 70 14.86 8.66 -8.40
N GLU A 71 15.81 9.55 -8.60
CA GLU A 71 17.17 9.50 -8.04
C GLU A 71 17.20 9.50 -6.51
N ASN A 72 16.16 10.01 -5.86
CA ASN A 72 16.00 10.06 -4.42
C ASN A 72 15.20 8.85 -3.87
N GLY A 73 14.86 7.89 -4.73
CA GLY A 73 14.07 6.71 -4.35
C GLY A 73 12.58 6.96 -4.17
N VAL A 74 12.08 8.12 -4.59
CA VAL A 74 10.65 8.45 -4.52
C VAL A 74 9.93 7.89 -5.75
N PRO A 75 8.79 7.19 -5.59
CA PRO A 75 8.02 6.71 -6.72
C PRO A 75 7.61 7.84 -7.67
N LYS A 76 7.89 7.67 -8.96
CA LYS A 76 7.60 8.68 -9.99
C LYS A 76 6.11 9.02 -10.07
N LEU A 77 5.25 8.02 -9.88
CA LEU A 77 3.80 8.24 -9.80
C LEU A 77 3.45 9.20 -8.68
N MET A 78 4.00 9.04 -7.49
CA MET A 78 3.72 9.92 -6.36
C MET A 78 4.17 11.36 -6.63
N LYS A 79 5.34 11.53 -7.24
CA LYS A 79 5.79 12.87 -7.70
C LYS A 79 4.85 13.49 -8.73
N PHE A 80 4.32 12.68 -9.64
CA PHE A 80 3.34 13.15 -10.62
C PHE A 80 2.03 13.57 -9.95
N ILE A 81 1.49 12.77 -9.03
CA ILE A 81 0.28 13.11 -8.29
C ILE A 81 0.47 14.36 -7.43
N SER A 82 1.61 14.48 -6.74
CA SER A 82 1.96 15.68 -5.98
C SER A 82 1.92 16.96 -6.84
N LYS A 83 2.46 16.89 -8.07
CA LYS A 83 2.39 18.02 -9.01
C LYS A 83 0.95 18.37 -9.41
N LEU A 84 0.11 17.35 -9.66
CA LEU A 84 -1.30 17.58 -9.97
C LEU A 84 -2.03 18.19 -8.77
N ALA A 85 -1.82 17.67 -7.57
CA ALA A 85 -2.43 18.20 -6.35
C ALA A 85 -2.12 19.69 -6.17
N ASN A 86 -0.86 20.09 -6.36
CA ASN A 86 -0.46 21.48 -6.33
C ASN A 86 -1.09 22.31 -7.47
N GLN A 87 -1.24 21.74 -8.67
CA GLN A 87 -1.87 22.43 -9.81
C GLN A 87 -3.34 22.74 -9.56
N PHE A 88 -4.06 21.85 -8.88
CA PHE A 88 -5.48 22.00 -8.56
C PHE A 88 -5.73 22.63 -7.19
N ASP A 89 -4.67 22.95 -6.44
CA ASP A 89 -4.74 23.49 -5.08
C ASP A 89 -5.57 22.61 -4.12
N VAL A 90 -5.29 21.29 -4.14
CA VAL A 90 -5.98 20.28 -3.33
C VAL A 90 -4.97 19.38 -2.59
N PRO A 91 -5.36 18.78 -1.45
CA PRO A 91 -4.47 17.90 -0.71
C PRO A 91 -4.16 16.61 -1.48
N TYR A 92 -2.94 16.10 -1.25
CA TYR A 92 -2.53 14.76 -1.63
C TYR A 92 -2.34 13.88 -0.39
N VAL A 93 -3.14 12.83 -0.27
CA VAL A 93 -3.14 11.88 0.84
C VAL A 93 -2.48 10.58 0.41
N VAL A 94 -1.55 10.09 1.21
CA VAL A 94 -0.88 8.80 0.98
C VAL A 94 -1.19 7.85 2.14
N ASP A 95 -1.86 6.75 1.83
CA ASP A 95 -2.09 5.67 2.78
C ASP A 95 -0.94 4.67 2.72
N CYS A 96 -0.13 4.66 3.76
CA CYS A 96 0.99 3.76 3.96
C CYS A 96 0.69 2.73 5.06
N ALA A 97 -0.50 2.16 5.07
CA ALA A 97 -0.99 1.34 6.17
C ALA A 97 0.01 0.30 6.71
N SER A 98 0.83 -0.31 5.86
CA SER A 98 1.86 -1.28 6.29
C SER A 98 3.27 -0.67 6.42
N GLY A 99 3.43 0.61 6.13
CA GLY A 99 4.72 1.28 6.08
C GLY A 99 5.38 1.50 7.44
N LEU A 100 6.64 1.90 7.37
CA LEU A 100 7.46 2.25 8.54
C LEU A 100 7.66 3.78 8.57
N PRO A 101 6.92 4.52 9.42
CA PRO A 101 7.19 5.94 9.62
C PRO A 101 8.63 6.10 10.15
N VAL A 102 9.23 7.27 9.99
CA VAL A 102 10.63 7.55 10.38
C VAL A 102 11.69 6.84 9.52
N ILE A 103 11.47 5.60 9.10
CA ILE A 103 12.41 4.81 8.28
C ILE A 103 12.14 4.98 6.79
N GLY A 104 10.87 4.97 6.39
CA GLY A 104 10.44 5.21 5.02
C GLY A 104 10.46 6.69 4.65
N LEU A 105 9.94 7.01 3.48
CA LEU A 105 9.80 8.38 3.00
C LEU A 105 8.82 9.17 3.88
N SER A 106 9.14 10.42 4.12
CA SER A 106 8.24 11.36 4.79
C SER A 106 7.23 11.99 3.81
N PRO A 107 6.14 12.61 4.29
CA PRO A 107 5.26 13.41 3.44
C PRO A 107 6.02 14.43 2.59
N LYS A 108 7.02 15.09 3.18
CA LYS A 108 7.83 16.11 2.52
C LYS A 108 8.67 15.53 1.37
N ASP A 109 9.23 14.33 1.51
CA ASP A 109 10.02 13.69 0.45
C ASP A 109 9.16 13.38 -0.78
N ILE A 110 7.93 12.96 -0.56
CA ILE A 110 6.95 12.64 -1.61
C ILE A 110 6.33 13.92 -2.19
N GLY A 111 6.13 14.94 -1.38
CA GLY A 111 5.29 16.09 -1.64
C GLY A 111 3.81 15.78 -1.38
N ALA A 112 3.53 14.95 -0.37
CA ALA A 112 2.21 14.64 0.10
C ALA A 112 1.80 15.61 1.22
N SER A 113 0.54 16.04 1.21
CA SER A 113 -0.01 16.89 2.27
C SER A 113 -0.24 16.11 3.56
N ILE A 114 -0.60 14.83 3.43
CA ILE A 114 -0.93 13.93 4.53
C ILE A 114 -0.42 12.53 4.22
N MET A 115 0.16 11.87 5.23
CA MET A 115 0.44 10.44 5.22
C MET A 115 -0.12 9.77 6.45
N MET A 116 -0.54 8.50 6.30
CA MET A 116 -1.08 7.71 7.41
C MET A 116 -0.51 6.30 7.43
N TRP A 117 -0.41 5.73 8.63
CA TRP A 117 0.09 4.39 8.90
C TRP A 117 -0.79 3.65 9.90
N SER A 118 -0.93 2.33 9.73
CA SER A 118 -1.49 1.42 10.72
C SER A 118 -0.33 0.85 11.52
N MET A 119 -0.20 1.21 12.78
CA MET A 119 1.01 0.92 13.54
C MET A 119 1.09 -0.51 14.06
N ASP A 120 -0.02 -1.25 14.01
CA ASP A 120 -0.12 -2.66 14.40
C ASP A 120 0.34 -3.65 13.33
N LYS A 121 0.67 -3.19 12.12
CA LYS A 121 1.14 -4.03 11.01
C LYS A 121 2.67 -4.23 11.09
N VAL A 122 3.40 -3.91 10.04
CA VAL A 122 4.86 -4.09 9.96
C VAL A 122 5.62 -3.30 11.03
N ALA A 123 5.06 -2.19 11.48
CA ALA A 123 5.59 -1.43 12.60
C ALA A 123 5.52 -2.18 13.94
N ARG A 124 4.72 -3.25 14.05
CA ARG A 124 4.60 -4.15 15.21
C ARG A 124 4.36 -3.41 16.52
N SER A 125 3.59 -2.33 16.46
CA SER A 125 3.15 -1.56 17.62
C SER A 125 1.79 -2.05 18.12
N THR A 126 1.24 -1.37 19.08
CA THR A 126 -0.14 -1.50 19.52
C THR A 126 -1.13 -1.06 18.45
N ILE A 127 -2.39 -1.50 18.56
CA ILE A 127 -3.46 -1.14 17.60
C ILE A 127 -3.75 0.34 17.68
N CYS A 128 -3.19 1.10 16.75
CA CYS A 128 -3.44 2.54 16.58
C CYS A 128 -3.00 2.99 15.19
N GLY A 129 -3.50 4.15 14.77
CA GLY A 129 -3.09 4.84 13.56
C GLY A 129 -2.20 6.04 13.87
N LEU A 130 -1.28 6.33 12.97
CA LEU A 130 -0.49 7.55 12.96
C LEU A 130 -0.82 8.35 11.71
N ILE A 131 -1.18 9.63 11.87
CA ILE A 131 -1.42 10.56 10.76
C ILE A 131 -0.45 11.72 10.93
N VAL A 132 0.28 12.04 9.88
CA VAL A 132 1.23 13.14 9.82
C VAL A 132 0.96 13.97 8.57
N GLY A 133 0.97 15.28 8.69
CA GLY A 133 0.71 16.16 7.55
C GLY A 133 0.97 17.62 7.85
N GLU A 134 0.69 18.46 6.85
CA GLU A 134 0.77 19.89 6.96
C GLU A 134 -0.31 20.43 7.91
N GLU A 135 0.02 21.47 8.65
CA GLU A 135 -0.83 21.98 9.75
C GLU A 135 -2.23 22.37 9.26
N GLU A 136 -2.35 22.98 8.11
CA GLU A 136 -3.63 23.39 7.55
C GLU A 136 -4.59 22.23 7.32
N PHE A 137 -4.08 21.05 6.91
CA PHE A 137 -4.87 19.83 6.72
C PHE A 137 -5.05 19.06 8.05
N MET A 138 -4.10 19.17 8.98
CA MET A 138 -4.20 18.49 10.27
C MET A 138 -5.21 19.15 11.22
N VAL A 139 -5.45 20.46 11.10
CA VAL A 139 -6.46 21.17 11.91
C VAL A 139 -7.87 20.57 11.74
N PRO A 140 -8.41 20.42 10.50
CA PRO A 140 -9.73 19.81 10.33
C PRO A 140 -9.76 18.33 10.75
N ILE A 141 -8.67 17.59 10.57
CA ILE A 141 -8.57 16.19 11.03
C ILE A 141 -8.68 16.12 12.55
N ARG A 142 -7.90 16.90 13.28
CA ARG A 142 -7.98 16.95 14.75
C ARG A 142 -9.37 17.37 15.25
N LYS A 143 -10.02 18.30 14.56
CA LYS A 143 -11.41 18.70 14.87
C LYS A 143 -12.40 17.55 14.62
N GLY A 144 -12.21 16.78 13.55
CA GLY A 144 -13.02 15.59 13.23
C GLY A 144 -12.81 14.44 14.23
N LEU A 145 -11.60 14.32 14.77
CA LEU A 145 -11.24 13.31 15.76
C LEU A 145 -11.59 13.72 17.20
N GLY A 146 -11.93 14.97 17.45
CA GLY A 146 -12.28 15.47 18.78
C GLY A 146 -13.55 16.32 18.77
N VAL A 147 -14.53 15.97 19.59
CA VAL A 147 -15.73 16.80 19.76
C VAL A 147 -15.35 18.07 20.52
N GLY A 148 -15.65 19.23 19.93
CA GLY A 148 -15.46 20.52 20.59
C GLY A 148 -14.02 21.01 20.62
N GLY A 149 -13.20 20.62 19.65
CA GLY A 149 -11.85 21.16 19.47
C GLY A 149 -11.83 22.69 19.34
N ASN A 150 -10.73 23.31 19.75
CA ASN A 150 -10.56 24.76 19.63
C ASN A 150 -10.30 25.17 18.16
N LYS A 151 -10.16 26.48 17.92
CA LYS A 151 -9.90 27.01 16.57
C LYS A 151 -8.60 26.51 15.92
N TYR A 152 -7.66 26.00 16.71
CA TYR A 152 -6.39 25.44 16.24
C TYR A 152 -6.46 23.93 15.97
N GLY A 153 -7.63 23.30 16.19
CA GLY A 153 -7.84 21.88 15.97
C GLY A 153 -7.37 20.99 17.12
N ASP A 154 -7.07 21.57 18.29
CA ASP A 154 -6.77 20.75 19.46
C ASP A 154 -8.08 20.16 20.01
N PRO A 155 -8.17 18.86 20.25
CA PRO A 155 -9.37 18.26 20.80
C PRO A 155 -9.61 18.73 22.24
N SER A 156 -10.82 19.18 22.54
CA SER A 156 -11.19 19.61 23.91
C SER A 156 -11.51 18.44 24.83
N SER A 157 -11.90 17.31 24.26
CA SER A 157 -11.98 16.03 24.98
C SER A 157 -11.43 14.97 24.07
N ALA A 158 -10.34 14.37 24.45
CA ALA A 158 -9.85 13.18 23.82
C ALA A 158 -11.00 12.16 23.76
N TYR A 159 -11.13 11.45 22.64
CA TYR A 159 -11.89 10.22 22.58
C TYR A 159 -13.41 10.33 22.39
N LYS A 160 -13.92 11.46 21.99
CA LYS A 160 -15.31 11.60 21.56
C LYS A 160 -15.38 12.06 20.12
N ALA A 161 -14.69 11.31 19.27
CA ALA A 161 -14.61 11.63 17.86
C ALA A 161 -15.87 11.20 17.11
N VAL A 162 -16.34 12.05 16.22
CA VAL A 162 -17.46 11.73 15.32
C VAL A 162 -17.07 10.61 14.33
N PHE A 163 -15.77 10.53 13.98
CA PHE A 163 -15.25 9.61 12.99
C PHE A 163 -14.33 8.51 13.55
N SER A 164 -14.19 8.42 14.87
CA SER A 164 -13.42 7.34 15.50
C SER A 164 -14.37 6.29 16.08
N PHE A 165 -14.24 5.05 15.63
CA PHE A 165 -15.03 3.93 16.14
C PHE A 165 -14.52 3.44 17.50
N ALA A 166 -13.26 3.68 17.81
CA ALA A 166 -12.62 3.26 19.03
C ALA A 166 -11.50 4.22 19.39
N ASP A 167 -11.32 4.37 20.67
CA ASP A 167 -10.29 5.16 21.29
C ASP A 167 -9.01 4.33 21.41
N PRO A 168 -7.87 4.77 20.87
CA PRO A 168 -6.62 4.14 21.23
C PRO A 168 -6.36 4.43 22.70
N GLY A 169 -6.56 3.48 23.59
CA GLY A 169 -6.26 3.64 25.01
C GLY A 169 -4.86 4.20 25.26
N ARG A 170 -4.61 4.68 26.47
CA ARG A 170 -3.29 5.24 26.85
C ARG A 170 -2.14 4.28 26.56
N ASP A 171 -2.36 2.99 26.77
CA ASP A 171 -1.36 1.95 26.51
C ASP A 171 -0.98 1.87 25.02
N ALA A 172 -1.96 2.04 24.13
CA ALA A 172 -1.70 2.10 22.69
C ALA A 172 -0.85 3.33 22.32
N VAL A 173 -1.14 4.48 22.92
CA VAL A 173 -0.34 5.70 22.67
C VAL A 173 1.08 5.55 23.20
N VAL A 174 1.26 4.98 24.40
CA VAL A 174 2.59 4.72 24.96
C VAL A 174 3.36 3.73 24.07
N GLY A 175 2.73 2.62 23.66
CA GLY A 175 3.33 1.65 22.73
C GLY A 175 3.73 2.28 21.40
N LEU A 176 2.90 3.15 20.82
CA LEU A 176 3.24 3.91 19.62
C LEU A 176 4.49 4.77 19.82
N ILE A 177 4.55 5.54 20.91
CA ILE A 177 5.69 6.42 21.20
C ILE A 177 6.98 5.61 21.33
N GLU A 178 6.94 4.50 22.07
CA GLU A 178 8.11 3.63 22.24
C GLU A 178 8.54 2.98 20.90
N THR A 179 7.59 2.52 20.09
CA THR A 179 7.88 2.00 18.75
C THR A 179 8.58 3.05 17.87
N LEU A 180 8.09 4.28 17.86
CA LEU A 180 8.73 5.37 17.09
C LEU A 180 10.15 5.69 17.59
N LYS A 181 10.39 5.61 18.91
CA LYS A 181 11.75 5.73 19.47
C LYS A 181 12.66 4.59 19.00
N VAL A 182 12.17 3.35 19.04
CA VAL A 182 12.94 2.20 18.54
C VAL A 182 13.23 2.33 17.06
N MET A 183 12.26 2.76 16.24
CA MET A 183 12.49 3.03 14.81
C MET A 183 13.58 4.07 14.57
N ARG A 184 13.61 5.12 15.37
CA ARG A 184 14.63 6.16 15.28
C ARG A 184 16.02 5.66 15.73
N ASP A 185 16.07 4.97 16.86
CA ASP A 185 17.32 4.63 17.55
C ASP A 185 17.93 3.30 17.07
N LYS A 186 17.08 2.38 16.58
CA LYS A 186 17.44 1.04 16.11
C LYS A 186 16.70 0.68 14.82
N PRO A 187 16.86 1.42 13.73
CA PRO A 187 16.10 1.20 12.50
C PRO A 187 16.27 -0.20 11.90
N GLU A 188 17.43 -0.83 12.13
CA GLU A 188 17.73 -2.18 11.61
C GLU A 188 16.80 -3.26 12.18
N PHE A 189 16.25 -3.04 13.37
CA PHE A 189 15.24 -3.93 13.96
C PHE A 189 14.00 -4.11 13.05
N PHE A 190 13.66 -3.08 12.27
CA PHE A 190 12.53 -3.11 11.33
C PHE A 190 12.97 -3.35 9.89
N LYS A 191 14.17 -2.90 9.50
CA LYS A 191 14.66 -3.01 8.12
C LYS A 191 15.12 -4.42 7.79
N ARG A 192 15.86 -5.07 8.70
CA ARG A 192 16.46 -6.38 8.47
C ARG A 192 15.44 -7.44 8.06
N PRO A 193 14.29 -7.63 8.73
CA PRO A 193 13.30 -8.61 8.30
C PRO A 193 12.78 -8.39 6.88
N ILE A 194 12.62 -7.13 6.44
CA ILE A 194 12.22 -6.80 5.07
C ILE A 194 13.34 -7.15 4.09
N ASP A 195 14.59 -6.85 4.44
CA ASP A 195 15.76 -7.11 3.59
C ASP A 195 15.99 -8.61 3.40
N ASP A 196 15.84 -9.39 4.45
CA ASP A 196 16.02 -10.84 4.41
C ASP A 196 14.86 -11.52 3.69
N MET A 197 13.62 -11.09 3.95
CA MET A 197 12.45 -11.56 3.19
C MET A 197 12.59 -11.24 1.69
N TYR A 198 13.11 -10.06 1.33
CA TYR A 198 13.35 -9.72 -0.07
C TYR A 198 14.30 -10.71 -0.77
N LYS A 199 15.39 -11.11 -0.09
CA LYS A 199 16.32 -12.11 -0.64
C LYS A 199 15.63 -13.44 -0.91
N ILE A 200 14.83 -13.90 0.07
CA ILE A 200 14.06 -15.15 -0.04
C ILE A 200 13.07 -15.08 -1.20
N VAL A 201 12.30 -13.99 -1.29
CA VAL A 201 11.31 -13.81 -2.37
C VAL A 201 12.00 -13.83 -3.74
N VAL A 202 13.09 -13.07 -3.92
CA VAL A 202 13.85 -13.05 -5.18
C VAL A 202 14.40 -14.44 -5.53
N GLU A 203 14.85 -15.20 -4.54
CA GLU A 203 15.38 -16.55 -4.75
C GLU A 203 14.30 -17.53 -5.16
N GLU A 204 13.20 -17.61 -4.41
CA GLU A 204 12.15 -18.60 -4.63
C GLU A 204 11.38 -18.33 -5.94
N PHE A 205 11.18 -17.06 -6.32
CA PHE A 205 10.51 -16.71 -7.58
C PHE A 205 11.33 -17.04 -8.83
N LYS A 206 12.62 -17.37 -8.73
CA LYS A 206 13.40 -17.88 -9.87
C LYS A 206 12.89 -19.22 -10.40
N SER A 207 12.13 -19.95 -9.61
CA SER A 207 11.52 -21.22 -10.01
C SER A 207 10.15 -21.09 -10.67
N LEU A 208 9.61 -19.87 -10.77
CA LEU A 208 8.27 -19.62 -11.32
C LEU A 208 8.15 -20.16 -12.78
N THR A 209 7.08 -20.90 -13.03
CA THR A 209 6.71 -21.38 -14.36
C THR A 209 5.33 -20.86 -14.77
N PRO A 210 5.13 -20.49 -16.06
CA PRO A 210 6.12 -20.50 -17.17
C PRO A 210 7.28 -19.52 -16.96
N SER A 211 8.48 -19.91 -17.38
CA SER A 211 9.72 -19.14 -17.20
C SER A 211 9.67 -17.75 -17.86
N ARG A 212 8.88 -17.59 -18.92
CA ARG A 212 8.65 -16.30 -19.60
C ARG A 212 8.12 -15.21 -18.69
N PHE A 213 7.49 -15.56 -17.55
CA PHE A 213 6.99 -14.58 -16.60
C PHE A 213 8.09 -13.98 -15.73
N ILE A 214 9.23 -14.67 -15.56
CA ILE A 214 10.35 -14.18 -14.76
C ILE A 214 10.86 -12.84 -15.29
N ASP A 215 10.95 -12.68 -16.61
CA ASP A 215 11.42 -11.44 -17.24
C ASP A 215 10.45 -10.28 -17.08
N GLY A 216 9.15 -10.57 -16.99
CA GLY A 216 8.11 -9.57 -16.76
C GLY A 216 7.84 -9.28 -15.29
N LEU A 217 8.34 -10.11 -14.38
CA LEU A 217 8.14 -9.95 -12.95
C LEU A 217 9.18 -8.98 -12.37
N THR A 218 8.70 -7.92 -11.75
CA THR A 218 9.56 -6.97 -11.03
C THR A 218 9.34 -7.15 -9.54
N ILE A 219 10.42 -7.46 -8.80
CA ILE A 219 10.39 -7.63 -7.35
C ILE A 219 11.15 -6.48 -6.71
N THR A 220 10.48 -5.67 -5.93
CA THR A 220 11.07 -4.53 -5.24
C THR A 220 10.76 -4.56 -3.74
N LYS A 221 11.55 -3.88 -2.95
CA LYS A 221 11.28 -3.68 -1.53
C LYS A 221 11.07 -2.20 -1.21
N SER A 222 10.25 -1.93 -0.21
CA SER A 222 10.00 -0.58 0.24
C SER A 222 9.79 -0.52 1.75
N TYR A 223 10.55 0.32 2.42
CA TYR A 223 10.29 0.63 3.83
C TYR A 223 9.10 1.59 3.99
N THR A 224 8.86 2.43 2.99
CA THR A 224 7.72 3.34 2.97
C THR A 224 6.39 2.59 2.99
N PHE A 225 6.34 1.45 2.31
CA PHE A 225 5.15 0.59 2.27
C PHE A 225 5.28 -0.67 3.13
N GLY A 226 6.46 -0.90 3.73
CA GLY A 226 6.69 -1.93 4.74
C GLY A 226 6.76 -3.36 4.21
N GLY A 227 7.27 -3.58 2.99
CA GLY A 227 7.38 -4.94 2.47
C GLY A 227 7.97 -5.08 1.09
N ILE A 228 7.69 -6.23 0.50
CA ILE A 228 8.13 -6.65 -0.83
C ILE A 228 6.94 -6.57 -1.78
N GLU A 229 7.13 -5.90 -2.88
CA GLU A 229 6.16 -5.74 -3.94
C GLU A 229 6.51 -6.65 -5.11
N LEU A 230 5.53 -7.45 -5.52
CA LEU A 230 5.60 -8.35 -6.68
C LEU A 230 4.78 -7.72 -7.80
N ASN A 231 5.44 -7.14 -8.77
CA ASN A 231 4.77 -6.50 -9.89
C ASN A 231 4.78 -7.42 -11.09
N TYR A 232 3.64 -7.84 -11.53
CA TYR A 232 3.46 -8.77 -12.64
C TYR A 232 2.66 -8.20 -13.81
N GLU A 233 2.34 -6.91 -13.82
CA GLU A 233 1.66 -6.27 -14.94
C GLU A 233 2.46 -6.32 -16.25
N ARG A 234 3.80 -6.35 -16.17
CA ARG A 234 4.66 -6.48 -17.34
C ARG A 234 4.76 -7.90 -17.90
N THR A 235 4.18 -8.89 -17.20
CA THR A 235 4.01 -10.23 -17.75
C THR A 235 2.94 -10.27 -18.84
N TRP A 236 2.05 -9.27 -18.86
CA TRP A 236 1.04 -9.08 -19.90
C TRP A 236 1.65 -8.37 -21.11
N LYS A 237 1.41 -8.92 -22.29
CA LYS A 237 1.80 -8.36 -23.57
C LYS A 237 0.57 -8.25 -24.48
N ASP A 238 0.66 -7.45 -25.53
CA ASP A 238 -0.49 -7.17 -26.41
C ASP A 238 -1.14 -8.46 -26.96
N ASP A 239 -0.33 -9.51 -27.23
CA ASP A 239 -0.78 -10.78 -27.82
C ASP A 239 -0.70 -11.98 -26.87
N GLU A 240 -0.34 -11.77 -25.59
CA GLU A 240 -0.13 -12.85 -24.64
C GLU A 240 -0.72 -12.53 -23.28
N PHE A 241 -1.42 -13.50 -22.69
CA PHE A 241 -1.85 -13.41 -21.31
C PHE A 241 -0.66 -13.53 -20.35
N GLY A 242 -0.61 -12.65 -19.38
CA GLY A 242 0.32 -12.70 -18.26
C GLY A 242 -0.22 -13.46 -17.06
N ILE A 243 0.44 -13.31 -15.90
CA ILE A 243 -0.04 -13.88 -14.64
C ILE A 243 -1.47 -13.37 -14.38
N PRO A 244 -2.41 -14.26 -14.05
CA PRO A 244 -3.80 -13.88 -13.78
C PRO A 244 -3.93 -12.81 -12.72
N ILE A 245 -4.80 -11.85 -12.96
CA ILE A 245 -5.01 -10.66 -12.14
C ILE A 245 -6.34 -10.80 -11.42
N PHE A 246 -6.32 -10.58 -10.11
CA PHE A 246 -7.50 -10.60 -9.26
C PHE A 246 -7.67 -9.25 -8.57
N SER A 247 -8.91 -8.81 -8.44
CA SER A 247 -9.22 -7.53 -7.84
C SER A 247 -9.18 -7.57 -6.30
N TYR A 248 -9.16 -6.39 -5.70
CA TYR A 248 -9.27 -6.26 -4.25
C TYR A 248 -10.63 -6.74 -3.73
N GLU A 249 -11.67 -6.52 -4.51
CA GLU A 249 -13.02 -7.02 -4.22
C GLU A 249 -13.05 -8.54 -4.15
N ASP A 250 -12.30 -9.22 -5.01
CA ASP A 250 -12.19 -10.68 -4.99
C ASP A 250 -11.59 -11.19 -3.66
N MET A 251 -10.71 -10.41 -3.04
CA MET A 251 -10.16 -10.72 -1.71
C MET A 251 -11.27 -10.72 -0.64
N PHE A 252 -12.10 -9.69 -0.61
CA PHE A 252 -13.16 -9.56 0.40
C PHE A 252 -14.33 -10.51 0.18
N THR A 253 -14.62 -10.87 -1.06
CA THR A 253 -15.65 -11.85 -1.41
C THR A 253 -15.14 -13.29 -1.37
N ASN A 254 -13.87 -13.50 -1.00
CA ASN A 254 -13.20 -14.80 -0.99
C ASN A 254 -13.18 -15.49 -2.36
N THR A 255 -13.17 -14.69 -3.41
CA THR A 255 -13.15 -15.18 -4.80
C THR A 255 -11.74 -15.16 -5.41
N ASN A 256 -10.77 -14.58 -4.72
CA ASN A 256 -9.36 -14.61 -5.16
C ASN A 256 -8.76 -16.01 -4.98
N PRO A 257 -8.54 -16.78 -6.06
CA PRO A 257 -8.13 -18.17 -5.96
C PRO A 257 -6.74 -18.36 -5.36
N ILE A 258 -5.83 -17.38 -5.50
CA ILE A 258 -4.49 -17.45 -4.92
C ILE A 258 -4.60 -17.37 -3.39
N MET A 259 -5.36 -16.40 -2.89
CA MET A 259 -5.53 -16.22 -1.45
C MET A 259 -6.32 -17.37 -0.83
N SER A 260 -7.39 -17.83 -1.50
CA SER A 260 -8.20 -18.97 -1.04
C SER A 260 -7.36 -20.24 -0.94
N ALA A 261 -6.57 -20.56 -1.97
CA ALA A 261 -5.72 -21.76 -1.97
C ALA A 261 -4.65 -21.73 -0.88
N LEU A 262 -4.05 -20.57 -0.60
CA LEU A 262 -3.10 -20.43 0.51
C LEU A 262 -3.77 -20.62 1.87
N ASN A 263 -4.97 -20.08 2.06
CA ASN A 263 -5.75 -20.27 3.29
C ASN A 263 -6.09 -21.75 3.52
N GLU A 264 -6.48 -22.48 2.47
CA GLU A 264 -6.82 -23.90 2.57
C GLU A 264 -5.64 -24.79 3.03
N ILE A 265 -4.42 -24.40 2.72
CA ILE A 265 -3.21 -25.08 3.18
C ILE A 265 -2.62 -24.52 4.48
N GLY A 266 -3.34 -23.62 5.15
CA GLY A 266 -2.96 -23.05 6.43
C GLY A 266 -1.91 -21.95 6.37
N ILE A 267 -1.69 -21.36 5.20
CA ILE A 267 -0.78 -20.23 5.03
C ILE A 267 -1.60 -18.95 5.00
N TYR A 268 -1.30 -18.03 5.90
CA TYR A 268 -1.89 -16.69 5.87
C TYR A 268 -1.44 -15.97 4.61
N PRO A 269 -2.34 -15.68 3.67
CA PRO A 269 -1.94 -15.22 2.35
C PRO A 269 -1.37 -13.81 2.38
N PRO A 270 -0.38 -13.53 1.52
CA PRO A 270 0.01 -12.17 1.23
C PRO A 270 -1.15 -11.45 0.53
N THR A 271 -1.11 -10.13 0.55
CA THR A 271 -2.10 -9.33 -0.15
C THR A 271 -1.81 -9.35 -1.65
N ILE A 272 -2.70 -9.94 -2.43
CA ILE A 272 -2.59 -10.02 -3.89
C ILE A 272 -3.65 -9.12 -4.51
N TYR A 273 -3.22 -8.16 -5.31
CA TYR A 273 -4.07 -7.22 -6.03
C TYR A 273 -3.93 -7.37 -7.53
N THR A 274 -4.69 -6.58 -8.25
CA THR A 274 -4.63 -6.49 -9.70
C THR A 274 -3.27 -5.94 -10.16
N GLY A 275 -2.44 -6.78 -10.76
CA GLY A 275 -1.10 -6.40 -11.26
C GLY A 275 0.01 -6.40 -10.21
N ASN A 276 -0.31 -6.61 -8.94
CA ASN A 276 0.62 -6.49 -7.84
C ASN A 276 0.30 -7.47 -6.71
N GLY A 277 1.34 -8.05 -6.14
CA GLY A 277 1.29 -8.78 -4.87
C GLY A 277 2.16 -8.06 -3.84
N PHE A 278 1.74 -8.06 -2.59
CA PHE A 278 2.47 -7.42 -1.51
C PHE A 278 2.70 -8.39 -0.36
N ILE A 279 3.96 -8.61 -0.03
CA ILE A 279 4.40 -9.50 1.05
C ILE A 279 5.13 -8.65 2.09
N SER A 280 4.73 -8.78 3.34
CA SER A 280 5.37 -8.06 4.44
C SER A 280 5.74 -9.01 5.57
N PRO A 281 6.86 -8.77 6.28
CA PRO A 281 7.16 -9.49 7.51
C PRO A 281 6.12 -9.15 8.58
N GLY A 282 5.68 -10.16 9.31
CA GLY A 282 4.66 -10.02 10.34
C GLY A 282 4.66 -11.17 11.32
N MET A 283 3.60 -11.30 12.12
CA MET A 283 3.42 -12.44 13.03
C MET A 283 3.49 -13.75 12.25
N GLY A 284 4.30 -14.69 12.73
CA GLY A 284 4.57 -15.97 12.07
C GLY A 284 5.79 -15.97 11.15
N THR A 285 6.31 -14.81 10.76
CA THR A 285 7.55 -14.73 9.96
C THR A 285 8.66 -13.94 10.64
N VAL A 286 8.39 -13.33 11.80
CA VAL A 286 9.38 -12.60 12.61
C VAL A 286 9.26 -13.06 14.06
N ASP A 287 10.39 -13.36 14.67
CA ASP A 287 10.47 -13.78 16.05
C ASP A 287 10.39 -12.59 17.05
N GLU A 288 10.44 -12.89 18.33
CA GLU A 288 10.41 -11.90 19.41
C GLU A 288 11.62 -10.95 19.44
N ASN A 289 12.74 -11.34 18.82
CA ASN A 289 13.94 -10.54 18.70
C ASN A 289 13.94 -9.64 17.46
N GLY A 290 12.89 -9.73 16.64
CA GLY A 290 12.79 -9.00 15.38
C GLY A 290 13.56 -9.65 14.24
N GLU A 291 14.00 -10.88 14.37
CA GLU A 291 14.70 -11.64 13.33
C GLU A 291 13.67 -12.40 12.47
N LEU A 292 13.97 -12.51 11.16
CA LEU A 292 13.11 -13.25 10.25
C LEU A 292 13.23 -14.77 10.49
N ILE A 293 12.10 -15.46 10.60
CA ILE A 293 12.04 -16.92 10.67
C ILE A 293 12.17 -17.45 9.24
N GLU A 294 13.38 -17.80 8.83
CA GLU A 294 13.71 -18.12 7.44
C GLU A 294 12.92 -19.33 6.92
N GLU A 295 12.81 -20.40 7.68
CA GLU A 295 12.13 -21.62 7.26
C GLU A 295 10.66 -21.38 6.94
N ASP A 296 9.92 -20.74 7.86
CA ASP A 296 8.51 -20.43 7.68
C ASP A 296 8.28 -19.45 6.54
N THR A 297 9.16 -18.45 6.41
CA THR A 297 9.12 -17.50 5.31
C THR A 297 9.33 -18.17 3.96
N ARG A 298 10.33 -19.06 3.84
CA ARG A 298 10.57 -19.84 2.62
C ARG A 298 9.40 -20.73 2.26
N LEU A 299 8.82 -21.42 3.26
CA LEU A 299 7.65 -22.25 3.05
C LEU A 299 6.48 -21.45 2.48
N ALA A 300 6.18 -20.30 3.10
CA ALA A 300 5.09 -19.42 2.63
C ALA A 300 5.32 -18.88 1.22
N VAL A 301 6.55 -18.46 0.90
CA VAL A 301 6.88 -17.93 -0.44
C VAL A 301 6.84 -19.04 -1.50
N ARG A 302 7.36 -20.22 -1.22
CA ARG A 302 7.26 -21.41 -2.12
C ARG A 302 5.82 -21.81 -2.38
N ALA A 303 4.99 -21.80 -1.35
CA ALA A 303 3.56 -22.06 -1.53
C ALA A 303 2.89 -21.01 -2.43
N LEU A 304 3.22 -19.73 -2.26
CA LEU A 304 2.73 -18.67 -3.14
C LEU A 304 3.15 -18.90 -4.59
N VAL A 305 4.43 -19.18 -4.84
CA VAL A 305 4.94 -19.49 -6.21
C VAL A 305 4.16 -20.67 -6.79
N ARG A 306 4.01 -21.75 -6.01
CA ARG A 306 3.30 -22.95 -6.47
C ARG A 306 1.82 -22.69 -6.75
N VAL A 307 1.14 -21.90 -5.96
CA VAL A 307 -0.25 -21.53 -6.20
C VAL A 307 -0.39 -20.68 -7.46
N ILE A 308 0.51 -19.71 -7.68
CA ILE A 308 0.53 -18.93 -8.93
C ILE A 308 0.71 -19.84 -10.14
N GLU A 309 1.63 -20.81 -10.10
CA GLU A 309 1.84 -21.79 -11.17
C GLU A 309 0.58 -22.60 -11.47
N ILE A 310 -0.11 -23.07 -10.41
CA ILE A 310 -1.35 -23.83 -10.56
C ILE A 310 -2.42 -22.96 -11.21
N VAL A 311 -2.59 -21.71 -10.77
CA VAL A 311 -3.55 -20.77 -11.36
C VAL A 311 -3.22 -20.49 -12.83
N CYS A 312 -1.94 -20.27 -13.15
CA CYS A 312 -1.49 -20.10 -14.53
C CYS A 312 -1.81 -21.32 -15.39
N LYS A 313 -1.57 -22.53 -14.88
CA LYS A 313 -1.90 -23.77 -15.58
C LYS A 313 -3.39 -23.88 -15.87
N TYR A 314 -4.26 -23.61 -14.89
CA TYR A 314 -5.71 -23.64 -15.10
C TYR A 314 -6.21 -22.52 -16.04
N ALA A 315 -5.49 -21.42 -16.13
CA ALA A 315 -5.73 -20.36 -17.11
C ALA A 315 -5.23 -20.72 -18.54
N GLY A 316 -4.66 -21.90 -18.73
CA GLY A 316 -4.12 -22.34 -20.02
C GLY A 316 -2.72 -21.76 -20.35
N LEU A 317 -2.05 -21.18 -19.33
CA LEU A 317 -0.72 -20.57 -19.44
C LEU A 317 0.34 -21.59 -19.03
N THR A 318 0.62 -22.54 -19.88
CA THR A 318 1.66 -23.57 -19.67
C THR A 318 2.84 -23.37 -20.63
N GLU A 319 4.02 -23.93 -20.30
CA GLU A 319 5.14 -24.05 -21.23
C GLU A 319 4.90 -25.19 -22.22
#